data_4264e169649c9e8bc23c3dab03280290
#
_entry.id   4264e169649c9e8bc23c3dab03280290
#
_cell.length_a   1.000
_cell.length_b   1.000
_cell.length_c   1.000
_cell.angle_alpha   90.00
_cell.angle_beta   90.00
_cell.angle_gamma   90.00
#
_symmetry.space_group_name_H-M   'P 1'
#
loop_
_entity.id
_entity.type
_entity.pdbx_description
1 polymer ?
#
loop_
_entity_poly.entity_id
_entity_poly.type
_entity_poly.pdbx_seq_one_letter_code
_entity_poly.pdbx_strand_id
1 'polypeptide(L)'
;MKTVISTPKAPAAIGPYSQAIAVGDMIYTSGMIPIIPETGELETGDIKAQARQAIGNLIALLNEAGSSADSVVKTTVFIKNMDDFAAVNEVYATFFKENCPARSCVEVARLPKDVMLEVEAIATK
;
A
#
# COMPACT_ATOMS: atom_id res chain seq x y z
N MET A 1 -4.53 4.37 23.14
CA MET A 1 -3.12 4.76 22.97
C MET A 1 -2.59 4.15 21.70
N LYS A 2 -1.87 4.93 20.90
CA LYS A 2 -1.37 4.42 19.61
C LYS A 2 -0.03 3.71 19.76
N THR A 3 0.19 2.70 18.92
CA THR A 3 1.45 1.99 18.84
C THR A 3 2.04 2.20 17.44
N VAL A 4 3.30 2.59 17.36
CA VAL A 4 4.01 2.76 16.10
C VAL A 4 4.43 1.39 15.57
N ILE A 5 4.18 1.14 14.29
CA ILE A 5 4.61 -0.07 13.60
C ILE A 5 5.71 0.30 12.62
N SER A 6 6.82 -0.45 12.69
CA SER A 6 7.98 -0.24 11.82
C SER A 6 8.56 -1.59 11.46
N THR A 7 8.89 -1.79 10.19
CA THR A 7 9.48 -3.05 9.70
C THR A 7 10.40 -2.78 8.52
N PRO A 8 11.52 -3.53 8.41
CA PRO A 8 12.37 -3.45 7.23
C PRO A 8 11.79 -4.15 6.00
N LYS A 9 10.66 -4.85 6.14
CA LYS A 9 10.00 -5.56 5.03
C LYS A 9 9.12 -4.65 4.18
N ALA A 10 8.98 -3.39 4.57
CA ALA A 10 8.29 -2.37 3.79
C ALA A 10 9.21 -1.16 3.66
N PRO A 11 8.94 -0.24 2.72
CA PRO A 11 9.77 0.94 2.56
C PRO A 11 9.89 1.74 3.86
N ALA A 12 11.10 2.15 4.21
CA ALA A 12 11.35 2.91 5.42
C ALA A 12 10.63 4.26 5.37
N ALA A 13 10.15 4.71 6.52
CA ALA A 13 9.57 6.05 6.64
C ALA A 13 10.71 7.08 6.56
N ILE A 14 10.66 7.92 5.52
CA ILE A 14 11.63 8.99 5.32
C ILE A 14 10.92 10.30 5.60
N GLY A 15 11.08 10.81 6.82
CA GLY A 15 10.43 12.03 7.25
C GLY A 15 9.62 11.84 8.53
N PRO A 16 8.83 12.84 8.93
CA PRO A 16 8.14 12.83 10.22
C PRO A 16 6.82 12.05 10.15
N TYR A 17 6.89 10.74 9.86
CA TYR A 17 5.71 9.88 9.84
C TYR A 17 6.10 8.44 10.17
N SER A 18 5.11 7.62 10.53
CA SER A 18 5.29 6.20 10.80
C SER A 18 4.78 5.39 9.61
N GLN A 19 5.33 4.20 9.40
CA GLN A 19 4.81 3.29 8.36
C GLN A 19 3.36 2.92 8.62
N ALA A 20 3.02 2.63 9.88
CA ALA A 20 1.65 2.36 10.28
C ALA A 20 1.47 2.64 11.77
N ILE A 21 0.21 2.81 12.17
CA ILE A 21 -0.20 3.02 13.55
C ILE A 21 -1.27 2.00 13.89
N ALA A 22 -1.12 1.35 15.05
CA ALA A 22 -2.16 0.50 15.62
C ALA A 22 -2.86 1.25 16.76
N VAL A 23 -4.18 1.19 16.78
CA VAL A 23 -5.03 1.74 17.85
C VAL A 23 -6.12 0.71 18.12
N GLY A 24 -6.15 0.13 19.35
CA GLY A 24 -7.07 -0.97 19.63
C GLY A 24 -6.84 -2.10 18.64
N ASP A 25 -7.90 -2.55 18.01
CA ASP A 25 -7.83 -3.60 16.99
C ASP A 25 -7.64 -3.06 15.57
N MET A 26 -7.49 -1.75 15.40
CA MET A 26 -7.37 -1.12 14.10
C MET A 26 -5.92 -0.78 13.75
N ILE A 27 -5.61 -0.91 12.47
CA ILE A 27 -4.31 -0.54 11.90
C ILE A 27 -4.55 0.45 10.77
N TYR A 28 -3.79 1.55 10.81
CA TYR A 28 -3.84 2.61 9.79
C TYR A 28 -2.45 2.70 9.17
N THR A 29 -2.35 2.49 7.85
CA THR A 29 -1.05 2.58 7.17
C THR A 29 -0.85 3.93 6.53
N SER A 30 0.42 4.33 6.41
CA SER A 30 0.83 5.35 5.46
C SER A 30 0.71 4.81 4.04
N GLY A 31 0.83 5.68 3.05
CA GLY A 31 0.85 5.27 1.65
C GLY A 31 2.09 4.48 1.30
N MET A 32 1.92 3.38 0.59
CA MET A 32 3.02 2.55 0.10
C MET A 32 3.23 2.84 -1.38
N ILE A 33 4.44 3.25 -1.73
CA ILE A 33 4.87 3.43 -3.12
C ILE A 33 5.73 2.21 -3.52
N PRO A 34 5.99 2.01 -4.83
CA PRO A 34 6.70 0.80 -5.28
C PRO A 34 8.22 0.86 -5.07
N ILE A 35 8.65 1.08 -3.83
CA ILE A 35 10.06 0.95 -3.44
C ILE A 35 10.31 -0.51 -3.10
N ILE A 36 11.44 -1.04 -3.58
CA ILE A 36 11.91 -2.38 -3.23
C ILE A 36 12.58 -2.27 -1.86
N PRO A 37 12.02 -2.87 -0.79
CA PRO A 37 12.53 -2.63 0.57
C PRO A 37 13.99 -3.06 0.76
N GLU A 38 14.41 -4.13 0.08
CA GLU A 38 15.76 -4.69 0.23
C GLU A 38 16.86 -3.75 -0.29
N THR A 39 16.54 -2.94 -1.29
CA THR A 39 17.53 -2.06 -1.94
C THR A 39 17.25 -0.58 -1.71
N GLY A 40 16.01 -0.20 -1.37
CA GLY A 40 15.59 1.20 -1.30
C GLY A 40 15.36 1.84 -2.66
N GLU A 41 15.49 1.07 -3.75
CA GLU A 41 15.30 1.57 -5.11
C GLU A 41 13.85 1.42 -5.55
N LEU A 42 13.43 2.24 -6.51
CA LEU A 42 12.10 2.14 -7.11
C LEU A 42 12.02 0.96 -8.06
N GLU A 43 10.86 0.30 -8.09
CA GLU A 43 10.51 -0.59 -9.19
C GLU A 43 10.24 0.30 -10.41
N THR A 44 11.02 0.13 -11.48
CA THR A 44 10.96 0.98 -12.67
C THR A 44 10.20 0.36 -13.84
N GLY A 45 9.56 -0.79 -13.63
CA GLY A 45 8.78 -1.45 -14.66
C GLY A 45 7.47 -0.73 -14.96
N ASP A 46 6.59 -1.45 -15.68
CA ASP A 46 5.29 -0.91 -16.07
C ASP A 46 4.34 -0.76 -14.88
N ILE A 47 3.12 -0.31 -15.14
CA ILE A 47 2.12 -0.09 -14.08
C ILE A 47 1.83 -1.36 -13.30
N LYS A 48 1.81 -2.53 -13.96
CA LYS A 48 1.55 -3.79 -13.26
C LYS A 48 2.69 -4.17 -12.33
N ALA A 49 3.94 -3.97 -12.76
CA ALA A 49 5.11 -4.22 -11.91
C ALA A 49 5.10 -3.28 -10.70
N GLN A 50 4.82 -2.00 -10.91
CA GLN A 50 4.73 -1.04 -9.83
C GLN A 50 3.56 -1.34 -8.88
N ALA A 51 2.42 -1.75 -9.41
CA ALA A 51 1.27 -2.12 -8.60
C ALA A 51 1.57 -3.35 -7.71
N ARG A 52 2.21 -4.38 -8.29
CA ARG A 52 2.61 -5.56 -7.50
C ARG A 52 3.54 -5.18 -6.37
N GLN A 53 4.51 -4.31 -6.62
CA GLN A 53 5.47 -3.90 -5.60
C GLN A 53 4.79 -3.06 -4.50
N ALA A 54 3.99 -2.07 -4.87
CA ALA A 54 3.34 -1.20 -3.90
C ALA A 54 2.34 -1.96 -3.03
N ILE A 55 1.47 -2.77 -3.63
CA ILE A 55 0.49 -3.57 -2.88
C ILE A 55 1.21 -4.63 -2.06
N GLY A 56 2.25 -5.27 -2.62
CA GLY A 56 3.08 -6.21 -1.88
C GLY A 56 3.71 -5.57 -0.64
N ASN A 57 4.20 -4.34 -0.74
CA ASN A 57 4.72 -3.60 0.39
C ASN A 57 3.65 -3.37 1.47
N LEU A 58 2.44 -3.03 1.03
CA LEU A 58 1.31 -2.83 1.95
C LEU A 58 0.99 -4.12 2.71
N ILE A 59 0.91 -5.24 2.01
CA ILE A 59 0.60 -6.54 2.63
C ILE A 59 1.72 -6.97 3.58
N ALA A 60 2.98 -6.78 3.20
CA ALA A 60 4.11 -7.09 4.07
C ALA A 60 4.05 -6.28 5.38
N LEU A 61 3.72 -4.99 5.28
CA LEU A 61 3.55 -4.14 6.45
C LEU A 61 2.41 -4.62 7.34
N LEU A 62 1.27 -4.96 6.74
CA LEU A 62 0.12 -5.46 7.49
C LEU A 62 0.42 -6.79 8.18
N ASN A 63 1.12 -7.70 7.52
CA ASN A 63 1.51 -8.98 8.12
C ASN A 63 2.41 -8.75 9.34
N GLU A 64 3.36 -7.84 9.26
CA GLU A 64 4.22 -7.50 10.39
C GLU A 64 3.45 -6.84 11.53
N ALA A 65 2.36 -6.18 11.21
CA ALA A 65 1.49 -5.55 12.20
C ALA A 65 0.51 -6.53 12.86
N GLY A 66 0.52 -7.80 12.49
CA GLY A 66 -0.40 -8.80 13.00
C GLY A 66 -1.72 -8.86 12.27
N SER A 67 -1.79 -8.34 11.06
CA SER A 67 -2.97 -8.35 10.21
C SER A 67 -2.74 -9.20 8.95
N SER A 68 -3.58 -9.04 7.94
CA SER A 68 -3.46 -9.75 6.66
C SER A 68 -4.32 -9.06 5.61
N ALA A 69 -4.19 -9.49 4.36
CA ALA A 69 -5.02 -8.98 3.28
C ALA A 69 -6.52 -9.18 3.57
N ASP A 70 -6.88 -10.32 4.17
CA ASP A 70 -8.28 -10.63 4.49
C ASP A 70 -8.88 -9.70 5.55
N SER A 71 -8.05 -9.04 6.32
CA SER A 71 -8.47 -8.16 7.40
C SER A 71 -8.51 -6.69 6.99
N VAL A 72 -8.22 -6.39 5.74
CA VAL A 72 -8.29 -5.02 5.23
C VAL A 72 -9.73 -4.58 5.09
N VAL A 73 -10.06 -3.44 5.69
CA VAL A 73 -11.40 -2.87 5.70
C VAL A 73 -11.57 -1.88 4.56
N LYS A 74 -10.57 -1.07 4.31
CA LYS A 74 -10.62 0.01 3.33
C LYS A 74 -9.24 0.22 2.72
N THR A 75 -9.21 0.43 1.41
CA THR A 75 -8.01 0.92 0.73
C THR A 75 -8.30 2.23 0.01
N THR A 76 -7.26 3.05 -0.18
CA THR A 76 -7.28 4.16 -1.10
C THR A 76 -6.11 3.97 -2.06
N VAL A 77 -6.41 3.98 -3.35
CA VAL A 77 -5.40 3.85 -4.42
C VAL A 77 -5.31 5.19 -5.14
N PHE A 78 -4.11 5.75 -5.13
CA PHE A 78 -3.80 6.99 -5.85
C PHE A 78 -3.04 6.61 -7.09
N ILE A 79 -3.52 7.01 -8.27
CA ILE A 79 -2.83 6.69 -9.53
C ILE A 79 -2.51 7.96 -10.30
N LYS A 80 -1.41 7.91 -11.06
CA LYS A 80 -0.96 9.02 -11.87
C LYS A 80 -1.83 9.19 -13.12
N ASN A 81 -2.33 8.07 -13.67
CA ASN A 81 -3.10 8.07 -14.91
C ASN A 81 -4.28 7.09 -14.78
N MET A 82 -5.49 7.61 -14.86
CA MET A 82 -6.71 6.79 -14.75
C MET A 82 -6.83 5.76 -15.89
N ASP A 83 -6.12 5.96 -17.01
CA ASP A 83 -6.08 4.97 -18.08
C ASP A 83 -5.44 3.65 -17.64
N ASP A 84 -4.67 3.67 -16.54
CA ASP A 84 -4.06 2.47 -15.95
C ASP A 84 -5.00 1.70 -15.02
N PHE A 85 -6.24 2.18 -14.85
CA PHE A 85 -7.17 1.62 -13.86
C PHE A 85 -7.42 0.11 -14.06
N ALA A 86 -7.65 -0.31 -15.29
CA ALA A 86 -7.90 -1.73 -15.59
C ALA A 86 -6.68 -2.60 -15.25
N ALA A 87 -5.48 -2.14 -15.58
CA ALA A 87 -4.24 -2.87 -15.28
C ALA A 87 -4.01 -2.97 -13.77
N VAL A 88 -4.27 -1.89 -13.03
CA VAL A 88 -4.16 -1.88 -11.56
C VAL A 88 -5.18 -2.85 -10.96
N ASN A 89 -6.42 -2.87 -11.47
CA ASN A 89 -7.45 -3.80 -10.99
C ASN A 89 -7.03 -5.26 -11.16
N GLU A 90 -6.39 -5.61 -12.27
CA GLU A 90 -5.89 -6.97 -12.49
C GLU A 90 -4.92 -7.40 -11.40
N VAL A 91 -3.96 -6.54 -11.07
CA VAL A 91 -2.99 -6.82 -10.02
C VAL A 91 -3.65 -6.81 -8.63
N TYR A 92 -4.49 -5.83 -8.37
CA TYR A 92 -5.22 -5.69 -7.11
C TYR A 92 -6.03 -6.95 -6.80
N ALA A 93 -6.68 -7.52 -7.80
CA ALA A 93 -7.49 -8.74 -7.64
C ALA A 93 -6.65 -9.97 -7.24
N THR A 94 -5.34 -9.98 -7.47
CA THR A 94 -4.49 -11.08 -7.03
C THR A 94 -4.23 -11.06 -5.53
N PHE A 95 -4.36 -9.89 -4.89
CA PHE A 95 -4.18 -9.71 -3.45
C PHE A 95 -5.51 -9.77 -2.68
N PHE A 96 -6.59 -9.28 -3.29
CA PHE A 96 -7.91 -9.19 -2.65
C PHE A 96 -8.92 -9.96 -3.51
N LYS A 97 -9.09 -11.24 -3.19
CA LYS A 97 -9.85 -12.18 -4.03
C LYS A 97 -11.30 -12.30 -3.64
N GLU A 98 -11.58 -12.38 -2.35
CA GLU A 98 -12.93 -12.56 -1.81
C GLU A 98 -13.18 -11.56 -0.69
N ASN A 99 -14.44 -11.15 -0.49
CA ASN A 99 -14.80 -10.19 0.54
C ASN A 99 -13.90 -8.97 0.48
N CYS A 100 -13.76 -8.41 -0.72
CA CYS A 100 -12.85 -7.29 -0.98
C CYS A 100 -13.10 -6.11 -0.03
N PRO A 101 -12.06 -5.37 0.36
CA PRO A 101 -12.25 -4.16 1.14
C PRO A 101 -13.01 -3.09 0.35
N ALA A 102 -13.61 -2.15 1.05
CA ALA A 102 -14.07 -0.94 0.41
C ALA A 102 -12.87 -0.21 -0.20
N ARG A 103 -13.07 0.49 -1.32
CA ARG A 103 -11.97 1.15 -2.02
C ARG A 103 -12.41 2.44 -2.68
N SER A 104 -11.53 3.44 -2.64
CA SER A 104 -11.57 4.59 -3.54
C SER A 104 -10.30 4.58 -4.38
N CYS A 105 -10.44 4.92 -5.66
CA CYS A 105 -9.30 5.06 -6.57
C CYS A 105 -9.42 6.41 -7.27
N VAL A 106 -8.38 7.23 -7.16
CA VAL A 106 -8.40 8.59 -7.71
C VAL A 106 -7.11 8.87 -8.48
N GLU A 107 -7.26 9.63 -9.56
CA GLU A 107 -6.11 10.17 -10.27
C GLU A 107 -5.61 11.40 -9.53
N VAL A 108 -4.31 11.54 -9.39
CA VAL A 108 -3.68 12.66 -8.70
C VAL A 108 -2.70 13.37 -9.63
N ALA A 109 -2.44 14.63 -9.34
CA ALA A 109 -1.56 15.45 -10.16
C ALA A 109 -0.12 14.94 -10.14
N ARG A 110 0.34 14.44 -8.98
CA ARG A 110 1.70 13.96 -8.81
C ARG A 110 1.81 13.06 -7.58
N LEU A 111 2.71 12.08 -7.64
CA LEU A 111 3.01 11.19 -6.52
C LEU A 111 4.48 11.33 -6.10
N PRO A 112 4.82 10.94 -4.86
CA PRO A 112 6.21 10.97 -4.41
C PRO A 112 7.10 10.19 -5.37
N LYS A 113 8.29 10.73 -5.66
CA LYS A 113 9.28 10.13 -6.56
C LYS A 113 8.75 9.83 -7.96
N ASP A 114 7.64 10.50 -8.35
CA ASP A 114 7.01 10.35 -9.66
C ASP A 114 6.59 8.91 -9.99
N VAL A 115 6.21 8.14 -8.98
CA VAL A 115 5.71 6.78 -9.17
C VAL A 115 4.33 6.81 -9.83
N MET A 116 3.89 5.65 -10.33
CA MET A 116 2.61 5.54 -11.04
C MET A 116 1.44 5.31 -10.10
N LEU A 117 1.68 4.80 -8.88
CA LEU A 117 0.62 4.61 -7.91
C LEU A 117 1.15 4.59 -6.48
N GLU A 118 0.22 4.82 -5.57
CA GLU A 118 0.43 4.72 -4.13
C GLU A 118 -0.83 4.11 -3.53
N VAL A 119 -0.69 3.26 -2.51
CA VAL A 119 -1.82 2.59 -1.86
C VAL A 119 -1.68 2.67 -0.34
N GLU A 120 -2.79 2.94 0.33
CA GLU A 120 -2.88 2.92 1.78
C GLU A 120 -4.07 2.08 2.22
N ALA A 121 -4.10 1.69 3.49
CA ALA A 121 -5.16 0.83 3.99
C ALA A 121 -5.52 1.11 5.44
N ILE A 122 -6.75 0.73 5.79
CA ILE A 122 -7.23 0.57 7.16
C ILE A 122 -7.57 -0.91 7.29
N ALA A 123 -7.07 -1.55 8.34
CA ALA A 123 -7.26 -2.98 8.56
C ALA A 123 -7.55 -3.26 10.03
N THR A 124 -8.04 -4.46 10.31
CA THR A 124 -8.13 -4.97 11.68
C THR A 124 -6.94 -5.89 11.94
N LYS A 125 -6.66 -6.12 13.18
CA LYS A 125 -5.69 -7.16 13.57
C LYS A 125 -6.28 -8.55 13.38
#